data_007e10a90fccf45fae7ecd63d88f4452
#
_entry.id   007e10a90fccf45fae7ecd63d88f4452
#
_cell.length_a   1.000
_cell.length_b   1.000
_cell.length_c   1.000
_cell.angle_alpha   90.00
_cell.angle_beta   90.00
_cell.angle_gamma   90.00
#
_symmetry.space_group_name_H-M   'P 1'
#
loop_
_entity.id
_entity.type
_entity.pdbx_description
1 polymer ?
#
loop_
_entity_poly.entity_id
_entity_poly.type
_entity_poly.pdbx_seq_one_letter_code
_entity_poly.pdbx_strand_id
1 'polypeptide(L)'
;MNFLWEKGALVDVVAKRWSMRAMLKKQDVHIPDSVNIPDIVYLGSKRLLSKGIENTFTKLEVRARNTLKNNSFTFPVGQNSFVPLKALNNVLNSLDKIKESWESERDNLLNNNDSGRSLYEIERDKMIEKYPDLLNKDFYPTVEDLKERFHFTAVVYTLNLAEEFFKTEAATEIKDQMNNFVYDATSTLRSKTIDICNNLQTKID
;
A
#
# COMPACT_ATOMS: atom_id res chain seq x y z
N MET A 1 30.55 8.50 3.18
CA MET A 1 29.15 8.30 2.74
C MET A 1 28.24 7.65 3.80
N ASN A 2 28.73 7.27 4.95
CA ASN A 2 27.91 6.76 6.07
C ASN A 2 26.95 7.80 6.70
N PHE A 3 27.15 9.09 6.43
CA PHE A 3 26.44 10.19 7.08
C PHE A 3 24.91 10.15 6.94
N LEU A 4 24.38 9.69 5.78
CA LEU A 4 22.91 9.64 5.57
C LEU A 4 22.27 8.52 6.40
N TRP A 5 22.93 7.36 6.47
CA TRP A 5 22.41 6.19 7.21
C TRP A 5 22.51 6.35 8.74
N GLU A 6 23.40 7.23 9.20
CA GLU A 6 23.43 7.67 10.58
C GLU A 6 22.25 8.60 10.95
N LYS A 7 21.51 9.10 9.93
CA LYS A 7 20.41 10.04 10.09
C LYS A 7 19.03 9.44 9.88
N GLY A 8 18.92 8.27 9.25
CA GLY A 8 17.66 7.63 8.95
C GLY A 8 17.80 6.29 8.26
N ALA A 9 16.66 5.71 7.90
CA ALA A 9 16.57 4.46 7.17
C ALA A 9 15.53 4.57 6.05
N LEU A 10 15.64 3.71 5.06
CA LEU A 10 14.60 3.52 4.06
C LEU A 10 13.53 2.61 4.65
N VAL A 11 12.28 3.00 4.48
CA VAL A 11 11.13 2.22 4.91
C VAL A 11 10.17 2.08 3.73
N ASP A 12 9.74 0.85 3.49
CA ASP A 12 8.70 0.54 2.52
C ASP A 12 7.59 -0.28 3.19
N VAL A 13 6.37 -0.18 2.64
CA VAL A 13 5.21 -0.95 3.09
C VAL A 13 4.69 -1.79 1.94
N VAL A 14 4.72 -3.09 2.14
CA VAL A 14 4.15 -4.07 1.24
C VAL A 14 2.83 -4.55 1.84
N ALA A 15 1.72 -4.09 1.27
CA ALA A 15 0.38 -4.56 1.60
C ALA A 15 -0.19 -5.27 0.36
N LYS A 16 -0.30 -6.60 0.44
CA LYS A 16 -0.84 -7.44 -0.62
C LYS A 16 -2.17 -8.02 -0.17
N ARG A 17 -3.14 -8.04 -1.05
CA ARG A 17 -4.43 -8.70 -0.84
C ARG A 17 -5.03 -9.18 -2.16
N TRP A 18 -5.98 -10.05 -2.07
CA TRP A 18 -6.85 -10.37 -3.19
C TRP A 18 -7.67 -9.12 -3.58
N SER A 19 -7.79 -8.87 -4.88
CA SER A 19 -8.49 -7.66 -5.40
C SER A 19 -9.99 -7.64 -5.08
N MET A 20 -10.59 -8.79 -4.76
CA MET A 20 -12.05 -8.96 -4.56
C MET A 20 -12.86 -8.56 -5.80
N ARG A 21 -12.24 -8.63 -6.98
CA ARG A 21 -12.81 -8.24 -8.26
C ARG A 21 -12.48 -9.23 -9.36
N ALA A 22 -13.37 -9.37 -10.31
CA ALA A 22 -13.13 -10.09 -11.55
C ALA A 22 -13.43 -9.17 -12.74
N MET A 23 -12.75 -9.40 -13.87
CA MET A 23 -13.02 -8.66 -15.11
C MET A 23 -14.42 -8.99 -15.63
N LEU A 24 -15.12 -7.98 -16.14
CA LEU A 24 -16.35 -8.17 -16.89
C LEU A 24 -16.03 -8.78 -18.25
N LYS A 25 -16.82 -9.78 -18.63
CA LYS A 25 -16.81 -10.38 -19.95
C LYS A 25 -17.99 -9.84 -20.78
N LYS A 26 -17.96 -9.97 -22.10
CA LYS A 26 -19.06 -9.57 -22.98
C LYS A 26 -20.41 -10.15 -22.54
N GLN A 27 -20.40 -11.42 -22.15
CA GLN A 27 -21.59 -12.15 -21.66
C GLN A 27 -22.19 -11.51 -20.41
N ASP A 28 -21.36 -11.01 -19.50
CA ASP A 28 -21.81 -10.36 -18.27
C ASP A 28 -22.62 -9.06 -18.51
N VAL A 29 -22.41 -8.42 -19.65
CA VAL A 29 -23.04 -7.14 -20.03
C VAL A 29 -23.94 -7.29 -21.28
N HIS A 30 -24.28 -8.53 -21.63
CA HIS A 30 -25.17 -8.89 -22.73
C HIS A 30 -24.71 -8.34 -24.10
N ILE A 31 -23.41 -8.20 -24.32
CA ILE A 31 -22.83 -7.82 -25.59
C ILE A 31 -22.74 -9.09 -26.45
N PRO A 32 -23.38 -9.14 -27.66
CA PRO A 32 -23.26 -10.28 -28.55
C PRO A 32 -21.81 -10.58 -28.93
N ASP A 33 -21.48 -11.86 -29.08
CA ASP A 33 -20.13 -12.30 -29.47
C ASP A 33 -19.70 -11.75 -30.85
N SER A 34 -20.67 -11.47 -31.72
CA SER A 34 -20.46 -10.86 -33.04
C SER A 34 -19.92 -9.42 -32.97
N VAL A 35 -20.10 -8.74 -31.84
CA VAL A 35 -19.59 -7.37 -31.66
C VAL A 35 -18.10 -7.43 -31.35
N ASN A 36 -17.28 -6.90 -32.27
CA ASN A 36 -15.86 -6.75 -32.01
C ASN A 36 -15.61 -5.55 -31.05
N ILE A 37 -15.06 -5.82 -29.86
CA ILE A 37 -14.63 -4.78 -28.94
C ILE A 37 -13.15 -4.53 -29.19
N PRO A 38 -12.74 -3.30 -29.54
CA PRO A 38 -11.34 -2.96 -29.73
C PRO A 38 -10.55 -3.23 -28.44
N ASP A 39 -9.29 -3.66 -28.58
CA ASP A 39 -8.41 -3.98 -27.43
C ASP A 39 -8.17 -2.81 -26.47
N ILE A 40 -8.36 -1.58 -26.94
CA ILE A 40 -8.30 -0.36 -26.14
C ILE A 40 -9.52 -0.15 -25.23
N VAL A 41 -10.59 -0.95 -25.39
CA VAL A 41 -11.84 -0.81 -24.62
C VAL A 41 -11.82 -1.78 -23.45
N TYR A 42 -11.89 -1.24 -22.24
CA TYR A 42 -11.99 -2.00 -21.00
C TYR A 42 -13.44 -2.01 -20.49
N LEU A 43 -14.05 -3.18 -20.41
CA LEU A 43 -15.43 -3.35 -19.96
C LEU A 43 -15.61 -3.08 -18.45
N GLY A 44 -14.51 -2.97 -17.69
CA GLY A 44 -14.56 -2.76 -16.26
C GLY A 44 -14.45 -4.06 -15.45
N SER A 45 -14.85 -3.99 -14.20
CA SER A 45 -14.79 -5.12 -13.27
C SER A 45 -16.06 -5.26 -12.44
N LYS A 46 -16.41 -6.50 -12.09
CA LYS A 46 -17.46 -6.83 -11.14
C LYS A 46 -16.85 -7.11 -9.76
N ARG A 47 -17.54 -6.68 -8.70
CA ARG A 47 -17.15 -7.02 -7.34
C ARG A 47 -17.58 -8.44 -6.99
N LEU A 48 -16.71 -9.13 -6.28
CA LEU A 48 -16.94 -10.48 -5.79
C LEU A 48 -17.39 -10.50 -4.32
N LEU A 49 -17.05 -9.48 -3.55
CA LEU A 49 -17.50 -9.29 -2.16
C LEU A 49 -18.14 -7.92 -1.97
N SER A 50 -18.79 -7.72 -0.82
CA SER A 50 -19.40 -6.44 -0.47
C SER A 50 -18.36 -5.32 -0.42
N LYS A 51 -18.78 -4.09 -0.77
CA LYS A 51 -17.94 -2.89 -0.74
C LYS A 51 -17.36 -2.61 0.65
N GLY A 52 -18.07 -3.01 1.70
CA GLY A 52 -17.62 -2.82 3.08
C GLY A 52 -16.29 -3.51 3.33
N ILE A 53 -16.17 -4.79 2.97
CA ILE A 53 -14.97 -5.60 3.15
C ILE A 53 -13.80 -5.02 2.34
N GLU A 54 -14.01 -4.69 1.05
CA GLU A 54 -12.99 -4.07 0.21
C GLU A 54 -12.48 -2.76 0.81
N ASN A 55 -13.38 -1.91 1.31
CA ASN A 55 -13.04 -0.60 1.87
C ASN A 55 -12.24 -0.69 3.17
N THR A 56 -12.47 -1.70 4.01
CA THR A 56 -11.72 -1.89 5.25
C THR A 56 -10.23 -2.04 4.96
N PHE A 57 -9.86 -2.94 4.08
CA PHE A 57 -8.45 -3.12 3.69
C PHE A 57 -7.89 -1.91 2.96
N THR A 58 -8.67 -1.27 2.08
CA THR A 58 -8.24 -0.04 1.39
C THR A 58 -7.92 1.08 2.38
N LYS A 59 -8.71 1.25 3.44
CA LYS A 59 -8.45 2.25 4.48
C LYS A 59 -7.14 1.97 5.22
N LEU A 60 -6.86 0.71 5.53
CA LEU A 60 -5.60 0.32 6.20
C LEU A 60 -4.38 0.57 5.28
N GLU A 61 -4.46 0.23 3.99
CA GLU A 61 -3.42 0.55 3.01
C GLU A 61 -3.16 2.06 2.93
N VAL A 62 -4.21 2.86 2.80
CA VAL A 62 -4.11 4.33 2.72
C VAL A 62 -3.51 4.88 4.01
N ARG A 63 -3.92 4.37 5.18
CA ARG A 63 -3.38 4.79 6.48
C ARG A 63 -1.88 4.49 6.57
N ALA A 64 -1.43 3.31 6.13
CA ALA A 64 -0.02 2.96 6.13
C ALA A 64 0.81 3.87 5.22
N ARG A 65 0.35 4.11 3.98
CA ARG A 65 1.00 5.02 3.05
C ARG A 65 1.05 6.46 3.58
N ASN A 66 -0.02 6.94 4.19
CA ASN A 66 -0.05 8.26 4.79
C ASN A 66 0.89 8.37 6.01
N THR A 67 1.01 7.30 6.81
CA THR A 67 1.99 7.26 7.92
C THR A 67 3.40 7.47 7.39
N LEU A 68 3.78 6.79 6.31
CA LEU A 68 5.08 7.03 5.66
C LEU A 68 5.17 8.44 5.08
N LYS A 69 4.24 8.83 4.23
CA LYS A 69 4.26 10.12 3.53
C LYS A 69 4.41 11.31 4.47
N ASN A 70 3.76 11.26 5.63
CA ASN A 70 3.78 12.36 6.60
C ASN A 70 5.08 12.41 7.44
N ASN A 71 5.86 11.33 7.48
CA ASN A 71 7.03 11.19 8.35
C ASN A 71 8.32 10.86 7.58
N SER A 72 8.30 10.95 6.27
CA SER A 72 9.44 10.61 5.41
C SER A 72 9.67 11.64 4.32
N PHE A 73 10.81 11.50 3.68
CA PHE A 73 11.14 12.16 2.42
C PHE A 73 11.22 11.12 1.31
N THR A 74 10.80 11.49 0.11
CA THR A 74 10.94 10.59 -1.06
C THR A 74 12.42 10.47 -1.41
N PHE A 75 12.95 9.26 -1.30
CA PHE A 75 14.34 9.00 -1.66
C PHE A 75 14.49 8.92 -3.18
N PRO A 76 15.52 9.53 -3.79
CA PRO A 76 15.62 9.66 -5.23
C PRO A 76 15.82 8.32 -5.96
N VAL A 77 16.44 7.34 -5.29
CA VAL A 77 16.65 6.02 -5.88
C VAL A 77 15.50 5.09 -5.47
N GLY A 78 14.73 4.59 -6.45
CA GLY A 78 13.63 3.65 -6.24
C GLY A 78 12.37 4.26 -5.60
N GLN A 79 12.29 5.57 -5.44
CA GLN A 79 11.15 6.30 -4.84
C GLN A 79 10.75 5.80 -3.43
N ASN A 80 11.70 5.26 -2.70
CA ASN A 80 11.48 4.75 -1.34
C ASN A 80 11.31 5.90 -0.33
N SER A 81 10.75 5.58 0.83
CA SER A 81 10.54 6.55 1.91
C SER A 81 11.73 6.57 2.85
N PHE A 82 12.50 7.67 2.85
CA PHE A 82 13.55 7.89 3.84
C PHE A 82 12.97 8.48 5.11
N VAL A 83 13.02 7.71 6.20
CA VAL A 83 12.51 8.10 7.51
C VAL A 83 13.68 8.50 8.41
N PRO A 84 13.70 9.74 8.95
CA PRO A 84 14.72 10.16 9.89
C PRO A 84 14.73 9.29 11.16
N LEU A 85 15.93 9.02 11.73
CA LEU A 85 16.10 8.17 12.92
C LEU A 85 15.21 8.60 14.10
N LYS A 86 15.06 9.92 14.30
CA LYS A 86 14.20 10.46 15.38
C LYS A 86 12.72 10.11 15.20
N ALA A 87 12.25 9.92 13.98
CA ALA A 87 10.88 9.54 13.66
C ALA A 87 10.70 8.03 13.49
N LEU A 88 11.79 7.29 13.25
CA LEU A 88 11.76 5.89 12.81
C LEU A 88 10.96 5.00 13.78
N ASN A 89 11.25 5.04 15.06
CA ASN A 89 10.54 4.22 16.05
C ASN A 89 9.03 4.52 16.08
N ASN A 90 8.65 5.80 16.01
CA ASN A 90 7.23 6.19 15.99
C ASN A 90 6.52 5.72 14.73
N VAL A 91 7.21 5.79 13.59
CA VAL A 91 6.68 5.29 12.31
C VAL A 91 6.51 3.78 12.36
N LEU A 92 7.52 3.03 12.79
CA LEU A 92 7.45 1.57 12.89
C LEU A 92 6.34 1.13 13.86
N ASN A 93 6.26 1.71 15.05
CA ASN A 93 5.18 1.42 16.01
C ASN A 93 3.78 1.72 15.42
N SER A 94 3.67 2.76 14.59
CA SER A 94 2.40 3.08 13.93
C SER A 94 2.07 2.08 12.82
N LEU A 95 3.07 1.61 12.08
CA LEU A 95 2.92 0.59 11.06
C LEU A 95 2.59 -0.78 11.67
N ASP A 96 3.19 -1.12 12.82
CA ASP A 96 2.88 -2.36 13.55
C ASP A 96 1.42 -2.39 14.01
N LYS A 97 0.89 -1.29 14.55
CA LYS A 97 -0.54 -1.18 14.90
C LYS A 97 -1.46 -1.33 13.67
N ILE A 98 -1.03 -0.84 12.52
CA ILE A 98 -1.80 -1.02 11.28
C ILE A 98 -1.72 -2.48 10.82
N LYS A 99 -0.56 -3.12 10.96
CA LYS A 99 -0.36 -4.54 10.69
C LYS A 99 -1.26 -5.41 11.58
N GLU A 100 -1.29 -5.17 12.88
CA GLU A 100 -2.18 -5.86 13.81
C GLU A 100 -3.65 -5.72 13.39
N SER A 101 -4.06 -4.51 13.01
CA SER A 101 -5.42 -4.27 12.50
C SER A 101 -5.67 -5.01 11.18
N TRP A 102 -4.68 -5.06 10.29
CA TRP A 102 -4.77 -5.79 9.03
C TRP A 102 -4.92 -7.30 9.25
N GLU A 103 -4.11 -7.86 10.14
CA GLU A 103 -4.15 -9.28 10.49
C GLU A 103 -5.46 -9.65 11.18
N SER A 104 -5.94 -8.80 12.08
CA SER A 104 -7.26 -8.99 12.72
C SER A 104 -8.41 -8.99 11.71
N GLU A 105 -8.41 -8.04 10.75
CA GLU A 105 -9.44 -7.99 9.71
C GLU A 105 -9.34 -9.18 8.73
N ARG A 106 -8.12 -9.62 8.39
CA ARG A 106 -7.90 -10.85 7.61
C ARG A 106 -8.47 -12.05 8.34
N ASP A 107 -8.16 -12.18 9.61
CA ASP A 107 -8.56 -13.33 10.43
C ASP A 107 -10.09 -13.34 10.65
N ASN A 108 -10.70 -12.19 10.87
CA ASN A 108 -12.16 -12.04 10.91
C ASN A 108 -12.82 -12.44 9.59
N LEU A 109 -12.17 -12.16 8.46
CA LEU A 109 -12.70 -12.52 7.14
C LEU A 109 -12.58 -14.01 6.84
N LEU A 110 -11.44 -14.63 7.19
CA LEU A 110 -11.03 -15.95 6.70
C LEU A 110 -11.20 -17.09 7.71
N ASN A 111 -11.24 -16.80 9.01
CA ASN A 111 -11.42 -17.83 10.02
C ASN A 111 -12.91 -18.16 10.22
N ASN A 112 -13.17 -19.39 10.57
CA ASN A 112 -14.52 -19.85 10.85
C ASN A 112 -15.06 -19.16 12.11
N ASN A 113 -16.30 -18.68 12.02
CA ASN A 113 -17.06 -18.18 13.15
C ASN A 113 -17.80 -19.33 13.87
N ASP A 114 -18.66 -19.00 14.84
CA ASP A 114 -19.46 -19.97 15.61
C ASP A 114 -20.38 -20.85 14.74
N SER A 115 -20.67 -20.44 13.51
CA SER A 115 -21.44 -21.24 12.55
C SER A 115 -20.60 -22.27 11.79
N GLY A 116 -19.31 -22.34 12.06
CA GLY A 116 -18.35 -23.21 11.35
C GLY A 116 -17.98 -22.74 9.94
N ARG A 117 -18.35 -21.51 9.56
CA ARG A 117 -18.07 -20.90 8.26
C ARG A 117 -17.36 -19.56 8.42
N SER A 118 -16.48 -19.22 7.49
CA SER A 118 -15.85 -17.91 7.45
C SER A 118 -16.81 -16.84 6.96
N LEU A 119 -16.56 -15.58 7.35
CA LEU A 119 -17.31 -14.43 6.82
C LEU A 119 -17.16 -14.35 5.29
N TYR A 120 -16.00 -14.69 4.76
CA TYR A 120 -15.75 -14.78 3.33
C TYR A 120 -16.72 -15.73 2.62
N GLU A 121 -16.92 -16.94 3.14
CA GLU A 121 -17.83 -17.92 2.55
C GLU A 121 -19.30 -17.48 2.63
N ILE A 122 -19.66 -16.84 3.72
CA ILE A 122 -21.01 -16.31 3.90
C ILE A 122 -21.28 -15.18 2.90
N GLU A 123 -20.36 -14.24 2.78
CA GLU A 123 -20.48 -13.12 1.82
C GLU A 123 -20.40 -13.58 0.37
N ARG A 124 -19.57 -14.55 0.05
CA ARG A 124 -19.51 -15.20 -1.28
C ARG A 124 -20.88 -15.74 -1.65
N ASP A 125 -21.47 -16.56 -0.80
CA ASP A 125 -22.73 -17.23 -1.10
C ASP A 125 -23.88 -16.22 -1.21
N LYS A 126 -23.93 -15.18 -0.38
CA LYS A 126 -24.87 -14.05 -0.54
C LYS A 126 -24.70 -13.32 -1.86
N MET A 127 -23.46 -13.10 -2.31
CA MET A 127 -23.20 -12.41 -3.57
C MET A 127 -23.63 -13.27 -4.77
N ILE A 128 -23.38 -14.58 -4.75
CA ILE A 128 -23.81 -15.52 -5.79
C ILE A 128 -25.35 -15.61 -5.80
N GLU A 129 -26.00 -15.72 -4.67
CA GLU A 129 -27.46 -15.75 -4.58
C GLU A 129 -28.10 -14.46 -5.13
N LYS A 130 -27.50 -13.32 -4.83
CA LYS A 130 -28.01 -12.02 -5.28
C LYS A 130 -27.79 -11.75 -6.77
N TYR A 131 -26.74 -12.31 -7.36
CA TYR A 131 -26.32 -12.06 -8.74
C TYR A 131 -25.97 -13.37 -9.47
N PRO A 132 -26.91 -14.34 -9.59
CA PRO A 132 -26.62 -15.68 -10.12
C PRO A 132 -26.16 -15.67 -11.58
N ASP A 133 -26.63 -14.70 -12.38
CA ASP A 133 -26.25 -14.56 -13.80
C ASP A 133 -24.83 -14.00 -13.99
N LEU A 134 -24.29 -13.36 -12.97
CA LEU A 134 -22.98 -12.68 -13.03
C LEU A 134 -21.89 -13.40 -12.24
N LEU A 135 -22.25 -14.15 -11.22
CA LEU A 135 -21.33 -14.72 -10.26
C LEU A 135 -21.55 -16.22 -10.08
N ASN A 136 -20.47 -16.98 -10.09
CA ASN A 136 -20.45 -18.39 -9.72
C ASN A 136 -19.23 -18.68 -8.83
N LYS A 137 -19.13 -19.89 -8.31
CA LYS A 137 -18.05 -20.28 -7.38
C LYS A 137 -16.65 -20.23 -7.99
N ASP A 138 -16.53 -20.35 -9.32
CA ASP A 138 -15.22 -20.38 -10.00
C ASP A 138 -14.47 -19.04 -9.95
N PHE A 139 -15.17 -17.93 -9.64
CA PHE A 139 -14.55 -16.63 -9.43
C PHE A 139 -13.88 -16.47 -8.07
N TYR A 140 -14.13 -17.40 -7.14
CA TYR A 140 -13.73 -17.26 -5.75
C TYR A 140 -12.62 -18.25 -5.42
N PRO A 141 -11.44 -17.76 -4.99
CA PRO A 141 -10.36 -18.62 -4.50
C PRO A 141 -10.77 -19.36 -3.22
N THR A 142 -10.04 -20.40 -2.88
CA THR A 142 -10.23 -21.10 -1.61
C THR A 142 -9.79 -20.22 -0.44
N VAL A 143 -10.19 -20.56 0.79
CA VAL A 143 -9.76 -19.85 2.01
C VAL A 143 -8.24 -19.97 2.18
N GLU A 144 -7.69 -21.13 1.86
CA GLU A 144 -6.25 -21.43 1.92
C GLU A 144 -5.48 -20.52 0.96
N ASP A 145 -5.92 -20.41 -0.30
CA ASP A 145 -5.31 -19.51 -1.28
C ASP A 145 -5.37 -18.04 -0.84
N LEU A 146 -6.46 -17.65 -0.15
CA LEU A 146 -6.62 -16.29 0.34
C LEU A 146 -5.68 -15.97 1.49
N LYS A 147 -5.42 -16.92 2.41
CA LYS A 147 -4.47 -16.70 3.51
C LYS A 147 -3.08 -16.30 3.00
N GLU A 148 -2.63 -16.89 1.90
CA GLU A 148 -1.35 -16.55 1.28
C GLU A 148 -1.36 -15.19 0.56
N ARG A 149 -2.52 -14.75 0.08
CA ARG A 149 -2.68 -13.48 -0.66
C ARG A 149 -2.79 -12.26 0.22
N PHE A 150 -3.13 -12.43 1.52
CA PHE A 150 -3.23 -11.32 2.47
C PHE A 150 -1.95 -11.18 3.27
N HIS A 151 -1.12 -10.25 2.87
CA HIS A 151 0.17 -10.02 3.50
C HIS A 151 0.39 -8.53 3.77
N PHE A 152 0.85 -8.20 4.96
CA PHE A 152 1.26 -6.86 5.33
C PHE A 152 2.63 -6.90 6.00
N THR A 153 3.57 -6.12 5.47
CA THR A 153 4.91 -6.02 6.06
C THR A 153 5.47 -4.62 5.89
N ALA A 154 6.15 -4.13 6.90
CA ALA A 154 7.02 -2.96 6.81
C ALA A 154 8.47 -3.47 6.69
N VAL A 155 9.15 -3.04 5.64
CA VAL A 155 10.54 -3.39 5.38
C VAL A 155 11.42 -2.18 5.67
N VAL A 156 12.44 -2.38 6.51
CA VAL A 156 13.45 -1.37 6.83
C VAL A 156 14.78 -1.82 6.27
N TYR A 157 15.42 -0.96 5.51
CA TYR A 157 16.71 -1.28 4.91
C TYR A 157 17.59 -0.02 4.73
N THR A 158 18.87 -0.27 4.56
CA THR A 158 19.87 0.74 4.19
C THR A 158 20.53 0.32 2.90
N LEU A 159 20.96 1.30 2.10
CA LEU A 159 21.77 1.03 0.92
C LEU A 159 23.24 0.99 1.32
N ASN A 160 23.89 -0.14 1.11
CA ASN A 160 25.33 -0.27 1.26
C ASN A 160 25.94 -0.41 -0.14
N LEU A 161 26.63 0.62 -0.60
CA LEU A 161 27.29 0.60 -1.90
C LEU A 161 28.74 0.14 -1.69
N ALA A 162 29.17 -0.85 -2.45
CA ALA A 162 30.56 -1.33 -2.42
C ALA A 162 31.53 -0.19 -2.76
N GLU A 163 32.73 -0.17 -2.12
CA GLU A 163 33.74 0.86 -2.37
C GLU A 163 34.14 0.98 -3.85
N GLU A 164 34.16 -0.14 -4.55
CA GLU A 164 34.49 -0.19 -5.99
C GLU A 164 33.46 0.54 -6.85
N PHE A 165 32.19 0.56 -6.42
CA PHE A 165 31.12 1.30 -7.11
C PHE A 165 31.41 2.80 -7.11
N PHE A 166 32.01 3.37 -6.07
CA PHE A 166 32.30 4.80 -5.96
C PHE A 166 33.38 5.30 -6.95
N LYS A 167 34.02 4.41 -7.70
CA LYS A 167 35.00 4.74 -8.75
C LYS A 167 34.35 4.86 -10.15
N THR A 168 33.05 4.65 -10.26
CA THR A 168 32.31 4.70 -11.53
C THR A 168 31.62 6.06 -11.74
N GLU A 169 31.36 6.43 -13.01
CA GLU A 169 30.56 7.63 -13.33
C GLU A 169 29.16 7.57 -12.73
N ALA A 170 28.52 6.39 -12.73
CA ALA A 170 27.22 6.17 -12.12
C ALA A 170 27.23 6.49 -10.61
N ALA A 171 28.36 6.31 -9.93
CA ALA A 171 28.48 6.67 -8.52
C ALA A 171 28.49 8.19 -8.31
N THR A 172 29.04 8.94 -9.24
CA THR A 172 29.03 10.41 -9.19
C THR A 172 27.61 10.93 -9.30
N GLU A 173 26.83 10.41 -10.23
CA GLU A 173 25.43 10.79 -10.42
C GLU A 173 24.57 10.45 -9.17
N ILE A 174 24.73 9.25 -8.60
CA ILE A 174 24.03 8.89 -7.35
C ILE A 174 24.46 9.78 -6.19
N LYS A 175 25.73 10.13 -6.09
CA LYS A 175 26.24 11.03 -5.05
C LYS A 175 25.62 12.42 -5.16
N ASP A 176 25.49 12.93 -6.37
CA ASP A 176 24.87 14.22 -6.63
C ASP A 176 23.37 14.19 -6.32
N GLN A 177 22.66 13.12 -6.69
CA GLN A 177 21.27 12.91 -6.31
C GLN A 177 21.08 12.84 -4.79
N MET A 178 21.99 12.17 -4.08
CA MET A 178 21.97 12.11 -2.60
C MET A 178 22.26 13.46 -1.95
N ASN A 179 23.18 14.24 -2.48
CA ASN A 179 23.46 15.59 -1.99
C ASN A 179 22.26 16.52 -2.21
N ASN A 180 21.66 16.48 -3.39
CA ASN A 180 20.45 17.23 -3.70
C ASN A 180 19.29 16.81 -2.78
N PHE A 181 19.12 15.51 -2.53
CA PHE A 181 18.12 15.00 -1.58
C PHE A 181 18.29 15.60 -0.17
N VAL A 182 19.52 15.62 0.36
CA VAL A 182 19.80 16.21 1.68
C VAL A 182 19.46 17.70 1.70
N TYR A 183 19.81 18.42 0.62
CA TYR A 183 19.48 19.84 0.48
C TYR A 183 17.95 20.07 0.45
N ASP A 184 17.22 19.31 -0.38
CA ASP A 184 15.77 19.39 -0.55
C ASP A 184 15.03 19.01 0.74
N ALA A 185 15.48 17.96 1.42
CA ALA A 185 14.92 17.55 2.71
C ALA A 185 15.11 18.64 3.77
N THR A 186 16.29 19.27 3.83
CA THR A 186 16.59 20.35 4.76
C THR A 186 15.77 21.60 4.44
N SER A 187 15.62 21.96 3.17
CA SER A 187 14.82 23.08 2.70
C SER A 187 13.32 22.88 3.04
N THR A 188 12.81 21.67 2.79
CA THR A 188 11.43 21.30 3.13
C THR A 188 11.17 21.39 4.62
N LEU A 189 12.11 20.93 5.47
CA LEU A 189 11.97 21.04 6.92
C LEU A 189 11.94 22.49 7.38
N ARG A 190 12.81 23.34 6.83
CA ARG A 190 12.82 24.78 7.14
C ARG A 190 11.50 25.46 6.76
N SER A 191 10.99 25.19 5.55
CA SER A 191 9.71 25.74 5.11
C SER A 191 8.56 25.31 6.03
N LYS A 192 8.43 24.01 6.32
CA LYS A 192 7.40 23.52 7.26
C LYS A 192 7.52 24.11 8.65
N THR A 193 8.74 24.34 9.15
CA THR A 193 8.96 24.97 10.45
C THR A 193 8.47 26.42 10.45
N ILE A 194 8.79 27.19 9.38
CA ILE A 194 8.31 28.56 9.20
C ILE A 194 6.77 28.59 9.14
N ASP A 195 6.16 27.70 8.36
CA ASP A 195 4.71 27.61 8.24
C ASP A 195 4.03 27.33 9.59
N ILE A 196 4.62 26.41 10.40
CA ILE A 196 4.12 26.12 11.75
C ILE A 196 4.26 27.36 12.65
N CYS A 197 5.40 28.06 12.64
CA CYS A 197 5.60 29.27 13.41
C CYS A 197 4.61 30.36 13.03
N ASN A 198 4.40 30.60 11.72
CA ASN A 198 3.45 31.58 11.23
C ASN A 198 2.00 31.22 11.64
N ASN A 199 1.62 29.94 11.54
CA ASN A 199 0.31 29.46 11.96
C ASN A 199 0.08 29.55 13.48
N LEU A 200 1.14 29.45 14.29
CA LEU A 200 1.06 29.65 15.73
C LEU A 200 0.91 31.13 16.07
N GLN A 201 1.65 32.00 15.37
CA GLN A 201 1.60 33.44 15.57
C GLN A 201 0.20 34.01 15.27
N THR A 202 -0.43 33.58 14.14
CA THR A 202 -1.80 33.98 13.78
C THR A 202 -2.90 33.43 14.69
N LYS A 203 -2.60 32.52 15.62
CA LYS A 203 -3.55 32.02 16.62
C LYS A 203 -3.40 32.67 18.00
N ILE A 204 -2.34 33.43 18.18
CA ILE A 204 -2.03 34.14 19.44
C ILE A 204 -2.46 35.61 19.37
N ASP A 205 -2.49 36.16 18.14
CA ASP A 205 -3.07 37.46 17.83
C ASP A 205 -4.60 37.36 17.68
#